data_7d999ee5e82ef9a168b15c5117f59365
#
_entry.id   7d999ee5e82ef9a168b15c5117f59365
#
_cell.length_a   1.000
_cell.length_b   1.000
_cell.length_c   1.000
_cell.angle_alpha   90.00
_cell.angle_beta   90.00
_cell.angle_gamma   90.00
#
_symmetry.space_group_name_H-M   'P 1'
#
loop_
_entity.id
_entity.type
_entity.pdbx_description
1 polymer ?
#
loop_
_entity_poly.entity_id
_entity_poly.type
_entity_poly.pdbx_seq_one_letter_code
_entity_poly.pdbx_strand_id
1 'polypeptide(L)'
;MQQLRSEMKLATLTISDLTQEQRRLRAVFNNAIPGTTEWEKYRAELKQVDARIKTLKGSARDTGNIVQRMAGGFSKFFGAITAGFASMSFAVMGTKKARAAFLEYDEALTDAQKTTSTTKTEIREVSEELKKIDTRTTHNSLLDIVRVAGKLGIEGKQNLLEFARAGDKIGVSLARDLGGNVEAAIQQIGKLVDIFHLREQYGIEQSMLKVGSAINEIGMASTAAEGFVVDFAKRAAGTAPNVNISIQSVLGLAGTLDKLGQQAETAGTSYGQVITAMYKRTEVFAKIAKMSLSEFQKLMGEDMNEAFIRVLEGMGKSGQGMQSIVNALNSMKLDGQRSVQVLGVLAANTDELRRQQEIANRAFETGTSVIEEFNTKNESATAQYEKQKKALHEPVSYTHLR
;
A
#
# COMPACT_ATOMS: atom_id res chain seq x y z
N MET A 1 -32.67 -38.63 -22.30
CA MET A 1 -31.27 -38.51 -21.84
C MET A 1 -30.45 -37.59 -22.73
N GLN A 2 -30.45 -37.68 -24.08
CA GLN A 2 -29.74 -36.74 -24.95
C GLN A 2 -30.33 -35.32 -24.90
N GLN A 3 -31.64 -35.16 -24.83
CA GLN A 3 -32.31 -33.86 -24.75
C GLN A 3 -31.98 -33.11 -23.44
N LEU A 4 -31.97 -33.81 -22.28
CA LEU A 4 -31.57 -33.27 -20.98
C LEU A 4 -30.10 -32.82 -20.97
N ARG A 5 -29.20 -33.54 -21.65
CA ARG A 5 -27.80 -33.18 -21.76
C ARG A 5 -27.59 -31.93 -22.63
N SER A 6 -28.40 -31.74 -23.70
CA SER A 6 -28.36 -30.55 -24.55
C SER A 6 -28.91 -29.33 -23.82
N GLU A 7 -29.97 -29.46 -23.04
CA GLU A 7 -30.55 -28.37 -22.24
C GLU A 7 -29.62 -27.94 -21.08
N MET A 8 -28.96 -28.89 -20.40
CA MET A 8 -27.96 -28.60 -19.38
C MET A 8 -26.72 -27.89 -19.99
N LYS A 9 -26.31 -28.25 -21.20
CA LYS A 9 -25.17 -27.61 -21.88
C LYS A 9 -25.49 -26.16 -22.26
N LEU A 10 -26.71 -25.88 -22.73
CA LEU A 10 -27.19 -24.53 -23.05
C LEU A 10 -27.38 -23.64 -21.81
N ALA A 11 -27.67 -24.23 -20.65
CA ALA A 11 -27.90 -23.48 -19.43
C ALA A 11 -26.63 -22.85 -18.84
N THR A 12 -25.44 -23.35 -19.19
CA THR A 12 -24.14 -22.88 -18.69
C THR A 12 -23.42 -21.91 -19.63
N LEU A 13 -23.93 -21.68 -20.86
CA LEU A 13 -23.29 -20.83 -21.85
C LEU A 13 -23.58 -19.35 -21.62
N THR A 14 -22.57 -18.49 -21.88
CA THR A 14 -22.72 -17.03 -21.86
C THR A 14 -23.47 -16.53 -23.10
N ILE A 15 -23.95 -15.27 -23.10
CA ILE A 15 -24.58 -14.64 -24.28
C ILE A 15 -23.64 -14.64 -25.48
N SER A 16 -22.33 -14.50 -25.27
CA SER A 16 -21.32 -14.55 -26.33
C SER A 16 -21.25 -15.93 -26.96
N ASP A 17 -21.16 -16.97 -26.13
CA ASP A 17 -21.10 -18.36 -26.58
C ASP A 17 -22.38 -18.77 -27.33
N LEU A 18 -23.55 -18.38 -26.81
CA LEU A 18 -24.84 -18.62 -27.45
C LEU A 18 -24.99 -17.89 -28.79
N THR A 19 -24.43 -16.70 -28.93
CA THR A 19 -24.43 -15.94 -30.17
C THR A 19 -23.53 -16.59 -31.23
N GLN A 20 -22.40 -17.14 -30.79
CA GLN A 20 -21.49 -17.88 -31.66
C GLN A 20 -22.14 -19.20 -32.17
N GLU A 21 -22.77 -19.93 -31.26
CA GLU A 21 -23.49 -21.16 -31.62
C GLU A 21 -24.70 -20.88 -32.51
N GLN A 22 -25.44 -19.78 -32.28
CA GLN A 22 -26.51 -19.32 -33.18
C GLN A 22 -25.99 -19.08 -34.61
N ARG A 23 -24.85 -18.42 -34.77
CA ARG A 23 -24.26 -18.19 -36.11
C ARG A 23 -23.88 -19.49 -36.80
N ARG A 24 -23.30 -20.44 -36.03
CA ARG A 24 -22.94 -21.75 -36.52
C ARG A 24 -24.16 -22.55 -37.00
N LEU A 25 -25.19 -22.62 -36.14
CA LEU A 25 -26.42 -23.31 -36.45
C LEU A 25 -27.17 -22.68 -37.62
N ARG A 26 -27.18 -21.37 -37.77
CA ARG A 26 -27.75 -20.67 -38.95
C ARG A 26 -27.03 -21.03 -40.23
N ALA A 27 -25.72 -21.11 -40.23
CA ALA A 27 -24.95 -21.49 -41.41
C ALA A 27 -25.26 -22.91 -41.86
N VAL A 28 -25.39 -23.88 -40.94
CA VAL A 28 -25.73 -25.27 -41.23
C VAL A 28 -27.20 -25.39 -41.64
N PHE A 29 -28.12 -24.70 -40.97
CA PHE A 29 -29.55 -24.66 -41.30
C PHE A 29 -29.83 -24.14 -42.72
N ASN A 30 -29.14 -23.07 -43.13
CA ASN A 30 -29.30 -22.48 -44.45
C ASN A 30 -28.80 -23.40 -45.59
N ASN A 31 -27.89 -24.33 -45.28
CA ASN A 31 -27.36 -25.31 -46.22
C ASN A 31 -28.10 -26.65 -46.18
N ALA A 32 -29.01 -26.86 -45.23
CA ALA A 32 -29.79 -28.08 -45.12
C ALA A 32 -31.02 -28.05 -46.06
N ILE A 33 -31.36 -29.21 -46.66
CA ILE A 33 -32.49 -29.33 -47.58
C ILE A 33 -33.80 -29.26 -46.79
N PRO A 34 -34.70 -28.30 -47.08
CA PRO A 34 -35.97 -28.17 -46.37
C PRO A 34 -36.81 -29.46 -46.37
N GLY A 35 -37.36 -29.81 -45.20
CA GLY A 35 -38.19 -31.02 -45.02
C GLY A 35 -37.41 -32.28 -44.69
N THR A 36 -36.07 -32.22 -44.60
CA THR A 36 -35.28 -33.39 -44.14
C THR A 36 -35.22 -33.42 -42.59
N THR A 37 -34.93 -34.61 -42.05
CA THR A 37 -34.76 -34.83 -40.60
C THR A 37 -33.67 -33.93 -40.00
N GLU A 38 -32.62 -33.64 -40.79
CA GLU A 38 -31.55 -32.75 -40.42
C GLU A 38 -32.01 -31.28 -40.37
N TRP A 39 -32.80 -30.84 -41.33
CA TRP A 39 -33.37 -29.49 -41.36
C TRP A 39 -34.28 -29.24 -40.15
N GLU A 40 -35.16 -30.19 -39.81
CA GLU A 40 -36.02 -30.08 -38.63
C GLU A 40 -35.21 -30.08 -37.34
N LYS A 41 -34.16 -30.86 -37.22
CA LYS A 41 -33.24 -30.87 -36.10
C LYS A 41 -32.58 -29.50 -35.88
N TYR A 42 -31.95 -28.94 -36.92
CA TYR A 42 -31.29 -27.62 -36.82
C TYR A 42 -32.28 -26.49 -36.55
N ARG A 43 -33.51 -26.59 -37.07
CA ARG A 43 -34.61 -25.67 -36.78
C ARG A 43 -35.00 -25.69 -35.28
N ALA A 44 -35.09 -26.85 -34.69
CA ALA A 44 -35.41 -27.01 -33.25
C ALA A 44 -34.28 -26.49 -32.38
N GLU A 45 -33.00 -26.78 -32.70
CA GLU A 45 -31.85 -26.32 -31.99
C GLU A 45 -31.71 -24.77 -32.04
N LEU A 46 -31.89 -24.16 -33.22
CA LEU A 46 -31.93 -22.70 -33.37
C LEU A 46 -33.02 -22.05 -32.53
N LYS A 47 -34.22 -22.63 -32.51
CA LYS A 47 -35.34 -22.12 -31.68
C LYS A 47 -35.00 -22.13 -30.18
N GLN A 48 -34.29 -23.15 -29.71
CA GLN A 48 -33.86 -23.24 -28.31
C GLN A 48 -32.78 -22.20 -27.98
N VAL A 49 -31.76 -22.03 -28.86
CA VAL A 49 -30.70 -21.01 -28.69
C VAL A 49 -31.29 -19.59 -28.73
N ASP A 50 -32.17 -19.31 -29.68
CA ASP A 50 -32.86 -18.01 -29.83
C ASP A 50 -33.71 -17.70 -28.59
N ALA A 51 -34.45 -18.65 -28.07
CA ALA A 51 -35.25 -18.50 -26.85
C ALA A 51 -34.34 -18.19 -25.64
N ARG A 52 -33.19 -18.87 -25.52
CA ARG A 52 -32.25 -18.65 -24.42
C ARG A 52 -31.56 -17.29 -24.49
N ILE A 53 -31.12 -16.85 -25.67
CA ILE A 53 -30.59 -15.50 -25.90
C ILE A 53 -31.63 -14.45 -25.55
N LYS A 54 -32.89 -14.63 -25.94
CA LYS A 54 -33.99 -13.69 -25.64
C LYS A 54 -34.23 -13.58 -24.13
N THR A 55 -34.23 -14.70 -23.41
CA THR A 55 -34.35 -14.71 -21.94
C THR A 55 -33.22 -13.97 -21.26
N LEU A 56 -31.97 -14.24 -21.65
CA LEU A 56 -30.78 -13.59 -21.08
C LEU A 56 -30.71 -12.10 -21.42
N LYS A 57 -31.11 -11.70 -22.64
CA LYS A 57 -31.17 -10.27 -23.04
C LYS A 57 -32.33 -9.54 -22.37
N GLY A 58 -33.43 -10.19 -22.09
CA GLY A 58 -34.55 -9.65 -21.31
C GLY A 58 -34.09 -9.35 -19.87
N SER A 59 -33.46 -10.31 -19.21
CA SER A 59 -32.89 -10.12 -17.87
C SER A 59 -31.84 -9.02 -17.82
N ALA A 60 -31.00 -8.87 -18.85
CA ALA A 60 -29.99 -7.79 -18.96
C ALA A 60 -30.62 -6.40 -19.20
N ARG A 61 -31.73 -6.31 -19.95
CA ARG A 61 -32.48 -5.06 -20.14
C ARG A 61 -33.22 -4.64 -18.88
N ASP A 62 -33.80 -5.58 -18.15
CA ASP A 62 -34.44 -5.31 -16.87
C ASP A 62 -33.43 -4.82 -15.84
N THR A 63 -32.20 -5.41 -15.82
CA THR A 63 -31.10 -4.93 -15.00
C THR A 63 -30.63 -3.52 -15.40
N GLY A 64 -30.57 -3.19 -16.67
CA GLY A 64 -30.22 -1.83 -17.16
C GLY A 64 -31.28 -0.77 -16.79
N ASN A 65 -32.56 -1.09 -16.90
CA ASN A 65 -33.66 -0.21 -16.47
C ASN A 65 -33.71 -0.08 -14.94
N ILE A 66 -33.28 -1.08 -14.22
CA ILE A 66 -33.15 -1.08 -12.76
C ILE A 66 -32.04 -0.13 -12.32
N VAL A 67 -30.88 -0.19 -12.96
CA VAL A 67 -29.73 0.73 -12.66
C VAL A 67 -30.11 2.18 -12.90
N GLN A 68 -30.87 2.52 -13.95
CA GLN A 68 -31.36 3.89 -14.20
C GLN A 68 -32.41 4.35 -13.17
N ARG A 69 -33.20 3.45 -12.59
CA ARG A 69 -34.18 3.77 -11.53
C ARG A 69 -33.56 3.81 -10.13
N MET A 70 -32.38 3.22 -9.94
CA MET A 70 -31.65 3.20 -8.66
C MET A 70 -31.08 4.57 -8.25
N ALA A 71 -30.96 5.54 -9.15
CA ALA A 71 -30.55 6.90 -8.82
C ALA A 71 -31.57 7.69 -8.00
N GLY A 72 -32.79 7.17 -7.75
CA GLY A 72 -33.87 7.90 -7.13
C GLY A 72 -34.62 7.25 -5.95
N GLY A 73 -34.24 6.07 -5.43
CA GLY A 73 -35.04 5.49 -4.36
C GLY A 73 -34.62 4.12 -3.81
N PHE A 74 -33.53 4.10 -3.08
CA PHE A 74 -32.86 2.87 -2.60
C PHE A 74 -33.70 2.00 -1.65
N SER A 75 -34.59 2.56 -0.83
CA SER A 75 -35.29 1.82 0.23
C SER A 75 -36.55 1.05 -0.20
N LYS A 76 -37.15 1.38 -1.35
CA LYS A 76 -38.33 0.65 -1.87
C LYS A 76 -38.01 -0.51 -2.80
N PHE A 77 -36.73 -0.64 -3.18
CA PHE A 77 -36.29 -1.55 -4.23
C PHE A 77 -36.00 -2.97 -3.72
N PHE A 78 -35.52 -3.14 -2.50
CA PHE A 78 -35.18 -4.46 -1.93
C PHE A 78 -36.40 -5.35 -1.66
N GLY A 79 -37.56 -4.77 -1.40
CA GLY A 79 -38.81 -5.52 -1.24
C GLY A 79 -39.33 -6.18 -2.52
N ALA A 80 -38.96 -5.63 -3.70
CA ALA A 80 -39.41 -6.13 -5.00
C ALA A 80 -38.48 -7.22 -5.60
N ILE A 81 -37.19 -7.22 -5.22
CA ILE A 81 -36.21 -8.22 -5.70
C ILE A 81 -36.48 -9.63 -5.08
N THR A 82 -36.94 -9.67 -3.84
CA THR A 82 -37.28 -10.94 -3.16
C THR A 82 -38.48 -11.66 -3.76
N ALA A 83 -39.35 -10.95 -4.47
CA ALA A 83 -40.55 -11.51 -5.09
C ALA A 83 -40.40 -11.97 -6.55
N GLY A 84 -39.32 -11.58 -7.24
CA GLY A 84 -39.16 -11.74 -8.71
C GLY A 84 -38.13 -12.75 -9.21
N PHE A 85 -37.25 -13.28 -8.38
CA PHE A 85 -36.18 -14.19 -8.79
C PHE A 85 -36.43 -15.66 -8.45
N ALA A 86 -37.48 -16.22 -9.01
CA ALA A 86 -37.76 -17.64 -8.93
C ALA A 86 -37.11 -18.45 -10.06
N SER A 87 -35.81 -18.31 -10.33
CA SER A 87 -35.03 -19.36 -10.98
C SER A 87 -33.92 -19.82 -10.05
N MET A 88 -34.06 -21.01 -9.55
CA MET A 88 -33.30 -21.65 -8.46
C MET A 88 -31.75 -21.61 -8.67
N SER A 89 -31.26 -21.57 -9.90
CA SER A 89 -29.80 -21.56 -10.20
C SER A 89 -29.13 -20.21 -9.99
N PHE A 90 -29.82 -19.11 -10.23
CA PHE A 90 -29.27 -17.76 -10.03
C PHE A 90 -29.29 -17.37 -8.55
N ALA A 91 -30.32 -17.76 -7.83
CA ALA A 91 -30.45 -17.56 -6.39
C ALA A 91 -29.34 -18.30 -5.62
N VAL A 92 -29.05 -19.56 -5.99
CA VAL A 92 -28.03 -20.39 -5.32
C VAL A 92 -26.60 -19.85 -5.57
N MET A 93 -26.29 -19.33 -6.77
CA MET A 93 -24.98 -18.78 -7.07
C MET A 93 -24.79 -17.37 -6.48
N GLY A 94 -25.85 -16.57 -6.43
CA GLY A 94 -25.88 -15.27 -5.76
C GLY A 94 -25.74 -15.40 -4.25
N THR A 95 -26.46 -16.34 -3.64
CA THR A 95 -26.38 -16.59 -2.18
C THR A 95 -25.02 -17.17 -1.75
N LYS A 96 -24.38 -18.02 -2.56
CA LYS A 96 -23.02 -18.52 -2.26
C LYS A 96 -21.99 -17.41 -2.27
N LYS A 97 -22.01 -16.53 -3.29
CA LYS A 97 -21.09 -15.38 -3.38
C LYS A 97 -21.35 -14.35 -2.28
N ALA A 98 -22.62 -14.05 -2.00
CA ALA A 98 -23.00 -13.14 -0.92
C ALA A 98 -22.59 -13.67 0.45
N ARG A 99 -22.77 -15.00 0.68
CA ARG A 99 -22.31 -15.64 1.90
C ARG A 99 -20.79 -15.62 2.05
N ALA A 100 -20.04 -15.90 0.98
CA ALA A 100 -18.58 -15.83 1.00
C ALA A 100 -18.09 -14.42 1.33
N ALA A 101 -18.62 -13.41 0.66
CA ALA A 101 -18.28 -12.00 0.92
C ALA A 101 -18.61 -11.55 2.35
N PHE A 102 -19.74 -12.04 2.89
CA PHE A 102 -20.11 -11.79 4.29
C PHE A 102 -19.14 -12.44 5.27
N LEU A 103 -18.74 -13.70 5.03
CA LEU A 103 -17.79 -14.39 5.90
C LEU A 103 -16.41 -13.72 5.87
N GLU A 104 -15.93 -13.33 4.71
CA GLU A 104 -14.67 -12.55 4.57
C GLU A 104 -14.74 -11.20 5.31
N TYR A 105 -15.86 -10.50 5.23
CA TYR A 105 -16.07 -9.27 5.98
C TYR A 105 -16.14 -9.51 7.50
N ASP A 106 -16.89 -10.50 7.95
CA ASP A 106 -17.02 -10.81 9.38
C ASP A 106 -15.68 -11.25 9.98
N GLU A 107 -14.88 -11.99 9.21
CA GLU A 107 -13.51 -12.35 9.58
C GLU A 107 -12.60 -11.12 9.69
N ALA A 108 -12.57 -10.25 8.68
CA ALA A 108 -11.79 -9.01 8.70
C ALA A 108 -12.20 -8.08 9.85
N LEU A 109 -13.50 -7.96 10.12
CA LEU A 109 -14.05 -7.17 11.23
C LEU A 109 -13.63 -7.76 12.59
N THR A 110 -13.70 -9.08 12.73
CA THR A 110 -13.33 -9.81 13.95
C THR A 110 -11.83 -9.69 14.22
N ASP A 111 -11.01 -9.81 13.19
CA ASP A 111 -9.55 -9.65 13.30
C ASP A 111 -9.14 -8.22 13.67
N ALA A 112 -9.82 -7.22 13.10
CA ALA A 112 -9.63 -5.82 13.48
C ALA A 112 -10.05 -5.60 14.93
N GLN A 113 -11.21 -6.09 15.35
CA GLN A 113 -11.68 -6.02 16.73
C GLN A 113 -10.67 -6.63 17.73
N LYS A 114 -10.18 -7.84 17.43
CA LYS A 114 -9.24 -8.56 18.28
C LYS A 114 -7.95 -7.81 18.54
N THR A 115 -7.44 -7.07 17.56
CA THR A 115 -6.16 -6.35 17.68
C THR A 115 -6.30 -4.96 18.27
N THR A 116 -7.46 -4.31 18.11
CA THR A 116 -7.69 -2.91 18.54
C THR A 116 -8.29 -2.78 19.93
N SER A 117 -8.55 -3.89 20.63
CA SER A 117 -9.20 -3.89 21.95
C SER A 117 -10.56 -3.15 22.00
N THR A 118 -11.22 -3.01 20.83
CA THR A 118 -12.50 -2.33 20.70
C THR A 118 -13.67 -3.28 21.00
N THR A 119 -14.80 -2.71 21.40
CA THR A 119 -16.07 -3.45 21.48
C THR A 119 -16.61 -3.78 20.07
N LYS A 120 -17.51 -4.74 19.97
CA LYS A 120 -18.18 -5.10 18.70
C LYS A 120 -18.95 -3.91 18.11
N THR A 121 -19.47 -3.03 18.94
CA THR A 121 -20.18 -1.82 18.48
C THR A 121 -19.20 -0.82 17.91
N GLU A 122 -18.12 -0.51 18.61
CA GLU A 122 -17.11 0.46 18.16
C GLU A 122 -16.45 0.06 16.87
N ILE A 123 -16.06 -1.23 16.70
CA ILE A 123 -15.42 -1.67 15.44
C ILE A 123 -16.40 -1.61 14.26
N ARG A 124 -17.69 -1.83 14.49
CA ARG A 124 -18.72 -1.63 13.45
C ARG A 124 -18.87 -0.17 13.07
N GLU A 125 -18.84 0.73 14.04
CA GLU A 125 -18.87 2.17 13.75
C GLU A 125 -17.62 2.62 12.97
N VAL A 126 -16.44 2.11 13.31
CA VAL A 126 -15.21 2.32 12.52
C VAL A 126 -15.43 1.81 11.10
N SER A 127 -15.93 0.59 10.94
CA SER A 127 -16.23 -0.02 9.65
C SER A 127 -17.19 0.83 8.80
N GLU A 128 -18.25 1.41 9.37
CA GLU A 128 -19.17 2.28 8.65
C GLU A 128 -18.50 3.60 8.19
N GLU A 129 -17.60 4.17 8.99
CA GLU A 129 -16.85 5.37 8.59
C GLU A 129 -15.82 5.05 7.49
N LEU A 130 -15.20 3.87 7.49
CA LEU A 130 -14.28 3.43 6.44
C LEU A 130 -14.94 3.36 5.06
N LYS A 131 -16.24 3.06 4.99
CA LYS A 131 -16.99 3.05 3.72
C LYS A 131 -17.06 4.41 3.04
N LYS A 132 -16.92 5.49 3.80
CA LYS A 132 -16.97 6.87 3.29
C LYS A 132 -15.66 7.31 2.64
N ILE A 133 -14.58 6.55 2.78
CA ILE A 133 -13.29 6.88 2.19
C ILE A 133 -13.36 6.65 0.68
N ASP A 134 -13.10 7.70 -0.10
CA ASP A 134 -13.00 7.60 -1.57
C ASP A 134 -11.65 7.02 -1.98
N THR A 135 -11.61 5.72 -2.13
CA THR A 135 -10.42 4.97 -2.47
C THR A 135 -10.73 3.73 -3.30
N ARG A 136 -9.75 3.31 -4.10
CA ARG A 136 -9.76 2.01 -4.80
C ARG A 136 -9.59 0.81 -3.85
N THR A 137 -9.11 1.03 -2.64
CA THR A 137 -8.90 -0.02 -1.65
C THR A 137 -10.22 -0.62 -1.20
N THR A 138 -10.29 -1.95 -1.15
CA THR A 138 -11.51 -2.65 -0.72
C THR A 138 -11.80 -2.41 0.75
N HIS A 139 -13.07 -2.58 1.13
CA HIS A 139 -13.48 -2.39 2.52
C HIS A 139 -12.76 -3.35 3.49
N ASN A 140 -12.60 -4.63 3.11
CA ASN A 140 -11.85 -5.60 3.91
C ASN A 140 -10.38 -5.19 4.06
N SER A 141 -9.74 -4.70 2.98
CA SER A 141 -8.37 -4.20 3.07
C SER A 141 -8.25 -2.96 3.97
N LEU A 142 -9.27 -2.10 4.04
CA LEU A 142 -9.29 -0.99 5.01
C LEU A 142 -9.41 -1.51 6.45
N LEU A 143 -10.18 -2.58 6.69
CA LEU A 143 -10.22 -3.26 8.00
C LEU A 143 -8.88 -3.94 8.34
N ASP A 144 -8.17 -4.49 7.35
CA ASP A 144 -6.80 -4.99 7.54
C ASP A 144 -5.83 -3.88 7.97
N ILE A 145 -5.97 -2.67 7.42
CA ILE A 145 -5.20 -1.49 7.88
C ILE A 145 -5.54 -1.16 9.33
N VAL A 146 -6.81 -1.18 9.72
CA VAL A 146 -7.22 -1.00 11.12
C VAL A 146 -6.65 -2.09 12.02
N ARG A 147 -6.58 -3.33 11.55
CA ARG A 147 -5.91 -4.43 12.26
C ARG A 147 -4.42 -4.14 12.50
N VAL A 148 -3.73 -3.55 11.51
CA VAL A 148 -2.34 -3.10 11.67
C VAL A 148 -2.23 -1.99 12.71
N ALA A 149 -3.17 -1.02 12.74
CA ALA A 149 -3.22 0.01 13.77
C ALA A 149 -3.26 -0.58 15.17
N GLY A 150 -4.13 -1.59 15.39
CA GLY A 150 -4.21 -2.29 16.69
C GLY A 150 -2.89 -2.99 17.06
N LYS A 151 -2.19 -3.60 16.11
CA LYS A 151 -0.86 -4.20 16.34
C LYS A 151 0.21 -3.17 16.74
N LEU A 152 0.02 -1.91 16.39
CA LEU A 152 0.87 -0.78 16.78
C LEU A 152 0.37 -0.07 18.05
N GLY A 153 -0.58 -0.66 18.76
CA GLY A 153 -1.11 -0.11 20.00
C GLY A 153 -1.95 1.17 19.81
N ILE A 154 -2.51 1.38 18.61
CA ILE A 154 -3.40 2.52 18.35
C ILE A 154 -4.80 2.14 18.79
N GLU A 155 -5.37 2.96 19.69
CA GLU A 155 -6.68 2.75 20.28
C GLU A 155 -7.59 3.96 20.05
N GLY A 156 -8.90 3.72 20.13
CA GLY A 156 -9.92 4.75 19.95
C GLY A 156 -10.32 4.98 18.51
N LYS A 157 -11.63 5.13 18.31
CA LYS A 157 -12.28 5.23 16.99
C LYS A 157 -11.61 6.27 16.08
N GLN A 158 -11.39 7.49 16.58
CA GLN A 158 -10.82 8.59 15.79
C GLN A 158 -9.39 8.25 15.32
N ASN A 159 -8.56 7.74 16.22
CA ASN A 159 -7.18 7.36 15.95
C ASN A 159 -7.08 6.22 14.92
N LEU A 160 -7.97 5.23 15.03
CA LEU A 160 -8.05 4.13 14.08
C LEU A 160 -8.43 4.62 12.68
N LEU A 161 -9.36 5.60 12.58
CA LEU A 161 -9.76 6.20 11.31
C LEU A 161 -8.64 7.07 10.72
N GLU A 162 -7.91 7.82 11.52
CA GLU A 162 -6.76 8.60 11.07
C GLU A 162 -5.66 7.70 10.52
N PHE A 163 -5.35 6.63 11.24
CA PHE A 163 -4.38 5.64 10.78
C PHE A 163 -4.84 4.94 9.49
N ALA A 164 -6.12 4.60 9.39
CA ALA A 164 -6.67 3.97 8.19
C ALA A 164 -6.58 4.90 6.97
N ARG A 165 -6.88 6.19 7.11
CA ARG A 165 -6.75 7.18 6.01
C ARG A 165 -5.30 7.35 5.55
N ALA A 166 -4.35 7.45 6.48
CA ALA A 166 -2.93 7.54 6.14
C ALA A 166 -2.42 6.23 5.55
N GLY A 167 -2.79 5.11 6.15
CA GLY A 167 -2.40 3.77 5.71
C GLY A 167 -2.90 3.43 4.32
N ASP A 168 -4.13 3.82 3.98
CA ASP A 168 -4.69 3.67 2.63
C ASP A 168 -3.86 4.44 1.59
N LYS A 169 -3.55 5.72 1.85
CA LYS A 169 -2.73 6.53 0.96
C LYS A 169 -1.33 5.93 0.76
N ILE A 170 -0.68 5.52 1.85
CA ILE A 170 0.62 4.85 1.83
C ILE A 170 0.54 3.51 1.08
N GLY A 171 -0.49 2.71 1.35
CA GLY A 171 -0.70 1.42 0.69
C GLY A 171 -0.84 1.53 -0.81
N VAL A 172 -1.64 2.49 -1.29
CA VAL A 172 -1.83 2.74 -2.73
C VAL A 172 -0.56 3.30 -3.38
N SER A 173 0.16 4.20 -2.68
CA SER A 173 1.34 4.88 -3.23
C SER A 173 2.60 4.01 -3.17
N LEU A 174 2.95 3.49 -2.00
CA LEU A 174 4.27 2.93 -1.71
C LEU A 174 4.34 1.40 -1.58
N ALA A 175 3.19 0.70 -1.44
CA ALA A 175 3.26 -0.74 -1.11
C ALA A 175 4.03 -1.55 -2.15
N ARG A 176 3.93 -1.20 -3.44
CA ARG A 176 4.66 -1.89 -4.52
C ARG A 176 6.17 -1.76 -4.33
N ASP A 177 6.64 -0.57 -4.01
CA ASP A 177 8.05 -0.21 -3.89
C ASP A 177 8.65 -0.70 -2.56
N LEU A 178 7.76 -1.01 -1.60
CA LEU A 178 8.08 -1.62 -0.30
C LEU A 178 7.87 -3.15 -0.27
N GLY A 179 7.91 -3.83 -1.41
CA GLY A 179 7.85 -5.29 -1.49
C GLY A 179 6.45 -5.86 -1.77
N GLY A 180 5.47 -5.05 -2.16
CA GLY A 180 4.15 -5.48 -2.64
C GLY A 180 3.13 -5.84 -1.55
N ASN A 181 3.52 -5.88 -0.28
CA ASN A 181 2.61 -6.16 0.83
C ASN A 181 2.18 -4.87 1.53
N VAL A 182 0.91 -4.49 1.34
CA VAL A 182 0.33 -3.25 1.88
C VAL A 182 0.43 -3.17 3.40
N GLU A 183 0.06 -4.24 4.11
CA GLU A 183 0.10 -4.27 5.57
C GLU A 183 1.53 -4.13 6.11
N ALA A 184 2.49 -4.83 5.49
CA ALA A 184 3.90 -4.77 5.87
C ALA A 184 4.46 -3.36 5.66
N ALA A 185 4.14 -2.71 4.53
CA ALA A 185 4.57 -1.34 4.23
C ALA A 185 4.05 -0.35 5.28
N ILE A 186 2.75 -0.39 5.56
CA ILE A 186 2.11 0.48 6.55
C ILE A 186 2.67 0.23 7.96
N GLN A 187 2.86 -1.03 8.33
CA GLN A 187 3.44 -1.40 9.63
C GLN A 187 4.87 -0.91 9.80
N GLN A 188 5.69 -0.98 8.74
CA GLN A 188 7.07 -0.51 8.78
C GLN A 188 7.13 1.00 9.00
N ILE A 189 6.33 1.78 8.26
CA ILE A 189 6.25 3.23 8.41
C ILE A 189 5.69 3.59 9.78
N GLY A 190 4.63 2.92 10.25
CA GLY A 190 4.07 3.13 11.57
C GLY A 190 5.08 2.90 12.71
N LYS A 191 5.90 1.86 12.61
CA LYS A 191 6.99 1.61 13.56
C LYS A 191 8.04 2.72 13.57
N LEU A 192 8.42 3.26 12.42
CA LEU A 192 9.34 4.39 12.34
C LEU A 192 8.74 5.64 12.99
N VAL A 193 7.46 5.91 12.74
CA VAL A 193 6.72 7.01 13.39
C VAL A 193 6.77 6.89 14.91
N ASP A 194 6.59 5.68 15.45
CA ASP A 194 6.61 5.43 16.90
C ASP A 194 7.99 5.58 17.50
N ILE A 195 9.00 4.95 16.88
CA ILE A 195 10.38 4.97 17.40
C ILE A 195 10.95 6.38 17.40
N PHE A 196 10.57 7.22 16.44
CA PHE A 196 10.98 8.63 16.40
C PHE A 196 10.00 9.58 17.12
N HIS A 197 9.03 9.07 17.89
CA HIS A 197 8.07 9.83 18.69
C HIS A 197 7.30 10.90 17.91
N LEU A 198 6.97 10.62 16.64
CA LEU A 198 6.34 11.61 15.77
C LEU A 198 4.84 11.76 16.00
N ARG A 199 4.16 10.73 16.55
CA ARG A 199 2.72 10.82 16.85
C ARG A 199 2.41 11.93 17.85
N GLU A 200 3.28 12.13 18.84
CA GLU A 200 3.11 13.13 19.90
C GLU A 200 3.25 14.55 19.35
N GLN A 201 4.06 14.72 18.30
CA GLN A 201 4.32 16.02 17.67
C GLN A 201 3.30 16.39 16.58
N TYR A 202 2.89 15.43 15.77
CA TYR A 202 2.11 15.68 14.53
C TYR A 202 0.75 14.99 14.49
N GLY A 203 0.43 14.15 15.48
CA GLY A 203 -0.72 13.24 15.42
C GLY A 203 -0.48 12.05 14.48
N ILE A 204 -1.46 11.14 14.42
CA ILE A 204 -1.31 9.85 13.73
C ILE A 204 -1.26 10.03 12.20
N GLU A 205 -2.28 10.66 11.61
CA GLU A 205 -2.37 10.79 10.16
C GLU A 205 -1.20 11.58 9.60
N GLN A 206 -0.88 12.73 10.18
CA GLN A 206 0.16 13.62 9.68
C GLN A 206 1.55 13.00 9.81
N SER A 207 1.89 12.35 10.93
CA SER A 207 3.19 11.70 11.12
C SER A 207 3.43 10.59 10.08
N MET A 208 2.42 9.77 9.81
CA MET A 208 2.47 8.72 8.80
C MET A 208 2.69 9.30 7.38
N LEU A 209 1.93 10.34 7.02
CA LEU A 209 2.02 11.00 5.71
C LEU A 209 3.36 11.71 5.52
N LYS A 210 3.90 12.37 6.55
CA LYS A 210 5.20 13.03 6.52
C LYS A 210 6.34 12.04 6.28
N VAL A 211 6.38 10.94 7.04
CA VAL A 211 7.40 9.89 6.86
C VAL A 211 7.25 9.20 5.51
N GLY A 212 6.02 8.84 5.13
CA GLY A 212 5.73 8.26 3.81
C GLY A 212 6.15 9.17 2.66
N SER A 213 5.85 10.48 2.76
CA SER A 213 6.22 11.48 1.74
C SER A 213 7.72 11.65 1.62
N ALA A 214 8.47 11.63 2.73
CA ALA A 214 9.93 11.69 2.68
C ALA A 214 10.53 10.46 1.99
N ILE A 215 10.01 9.27 2.27
CA ILE A 215 10.44 8.02 1.62
C ILE A 215 10.12 8.07 0.12
N ASN A 216 8.90 8.45 -0.24
CA ASN A 216 8.44 8.54 -1.64
C ASN A 216 9.30 9.53 -2.44
N GLU A 217 9.55 10.72 -1.90
CA GLU A 217 10.30 11.77 -2.60
C GLU A 217 11.77 11.40 -2.80
N ILE A 218 12.39 10.70 -1.84
CA ILE A 218 13.75 10.17 -1.99
C ILE A 218 13.80 9.17 -3.15
N GLY A 219 12.83 8.24 -3.25
CA GLY A 219 12.73 7.30 -4.35
C GLY A 219 12.53 7.98 -5.70
N MET A 220 11.64 8.98 -5.76
CA MET A 220 11.35 9.73 -6.99
C MET A 220 12.52 10.64 -7.43
N ALA A 221 13.19 11.29 -6.50
CA ALA A 221 14.26 12.27 -6.77
C ALA A 221 15.64 11.64 -6.96
N SER A 222 15.78 10.33 -6.76
CA SER A 222 17.05 9.62 -6.87
C SER A 222 16.84 8.19 -7.41
N THR A 223 17.94 7.43 -7.54
CA THR A 223 17.88 6.01 -7.88
C THR A 223 17.75 5.13 -6.64
N ALA A 224 17.47 5.73 -5.47
CA ALA A 224 17.35 4.97 -4.23
C ALA A 224 16.03 4.19 -4.20
N ALA A 225 16.11 2.93 -3.80
CA ALA A 225 14.95 2.09 -3.59
C ALA A 225 14.31 2.38 -2.23
N GLU A 226 13.00 2.64 -2.20
CA GLU A 226 12.24 2.94 -0.98
C GLU A 226 12.38 1.82 0.06
N GLY A 227 12.44 0.57 -0.40
CA GLY A 227 12.66 -0.59 0.47
C GLY A 227 14.01 -0.53 1.20
N PHE A 228 15.09 -0.10 0.53
CA PHE A 228 16.38 0.13 1.17
C PHE A 228 16.30 1.25 2.19
N VAL A 229 15.66 2.37 1.84
CA VAL A 229 15.50 3.54 2.71
C VAL A 229 14.83 3.14 4.03
N VAL A 230 13.75 2.37 3.95
CA VAL A 230 13.04 1.87 5.14
C VAL A 230 13.88 0.86 5.92
N ASP A 231 14.59 -0.06 5.27
CA ASP A 231 15.40 -1.07 5.97
C ASP A 231 16.60 -0.43 6.70
N PHE A 232 17.26 0.53 6.08
CA PHE A 232 18.31 1.30 6.76
C PHE A 232 17.75 2.11 7.93
N ALA A 233 16.63 2.81 7.76
CA ALA A 233 16.01 3.60 8.81
C ALA A 233 15.63 2.75 10.03
N LYS A 234 15.13 1.54 9.84
CA LYS A 234 14.86 0.59 10.93
C LYS A 234 16.12 0.19 11.70
N ARG A 235 17.25 0.07 11.02
CA ARG A 235 18.54 -0.26 11.65
C ARG A 235 19.12 0.94 12.41
N ALA A 236 19.01 2.13 11.84
CA ALA A 236 19.44 3.38 12.48
C ALA A 236 18.54 3.78 13.66
N ALA A 237 17.30 3.32 13.69
CA ALA A 237 16.30 3.62 14.73
C ALA A 237 16.73 3.20 16.16
N GLY A 238 17.63 2.24 16.30
CA GLY A 238 18.22 1.88 17.61
C GLY A 238 19.21 2.90 18.16
N THR A 239 19.67 3.86 17.36
CA THR A 239 20.71 4.84 17.74
C THR A 239 20.25 6.28 17.53
N ALA A 240 19.70 6.59 16.38
CA ALA A 240 19.42 7.97 15.95
C ALA A 240 18.49 8.75 16.90
N PRO A 241 17.34 8.23 17.37
CA PRO A 241 16.45 8.97 18.27
C PRO A 241 17.11 9.29 19.62
N ASN A 242 17.96 8.38 20.11
CA ASN A 242 18.65 8.54 21.41
C ASN A 242 19.66 9.70 21.43
N VAL A 243 20.02 10.21 20.28
CA VAL A 243 20.96 11.31 20.09
C VAL A 243 20.33 12.48 19.31
N ASN A 244 19.01 12.57 19.32
CA ASN A 244 18.22 13.60 18.66
C ASN A 244 18.49 13.77 17.14
N ILE A 245 18.87 12.70 16.44
CA ILE A 245 18.92 12.72 14.99
C ILE A 245 17.52 12.46 14.44
N SER A 246 17.04 13.37 13.61
CA SER A 246 15.68 13.30 13.04
C SER A 246 15.51 12.15 12.06
N ILE A 247 14.27 11.69 11.87
CA ILE A 247 13.96 10.68 10.86
C ILE A 247 14.33 11.16 9.44
N GLN A 248 14.12 12.43 9.13
CA GLN A 248 14.45 13.01 7.83
C GLN A 248 15.94 12.88 7.52
N SER A 249 16.79 13.19 8.52
CA SER A 249 18.25 13.05 8.39
C SER A 249 18.64 11.58 8.12
N VAL A 250 17.99 10.64 8.81
CA VAL A 250 18.20 9.20 8.63
C VAL A 250 17.74 8.74 7.24
N LEU A 251 16.57 9.19 6.77
CA LEU A 251 16.05 8.83 5.45
C LEU A 251 16.93 9.40 4.33
N GLY A 252 17.38 10.66 4.44
CA GLY A 252 18.31 11.25 3.47
C GLY A 252 19.67 10.55 3.43
N LEU A 253 20.19 10.13 4.60
CA LEU A 253 21.39 9.30 4.68
C LEU A 253 21.16 7.94 3.99
N ALA A 254 20.01 7.31 4.19
CA ALA A 254 19.64 6.07 3.54
C ALA A 254 19.62 6.20 2.01
N GLY A 255 18.96 7.24 1.49
CA GLY A 255 18.93 7.53 0.05
C GLY A 255 20.33 7.71 -0.54
N THR A 256 21.22 8.40 0.20
CA THR A 256 22.64 8.57 -0.20
C THR A 256 23.36 7.22 -0.26
N LEU A 257 23.21 6.39 0.78
CA LEU A 257 23.89 5.10 0.89
C LEU A 257 23.46 4.11 -0.21
N ASP A 258 22.17 4.05 -0.51
CA ASP A 258 21.67 3.21 -1.59
C ASP A 258 22.17 3.68 -2.95
N LYS A 259 22.10 4.97 -3.22
CA LYS A 259 22.65 5.57 -4.45
C LYS A 259 24.15 5.27 -4.63
N LEU A 260 24.88 5.17 -3.53
CA LEU A 260 26.32 4.83 -3.52
C LEU A 260 26.57 3.30 -3.46
N GLY A 261 25.55 2.47 -3.66
CA GLY A 261 25.66 1.02 -3.77
C GLY A 261 26.01 0.31 -2.46
N GLN A 262 25.70 0.91 -1.31
CA GLN A 262 25.95 0.29 -0.02
C GLN A 262 24.82 -0.66 0.36
N GLN A 263 25.12 -1.66 1.21
CA GLN A 263 24.08 -2.54 1.76
C GLN A 263 23.53 -1.98 3.08
N ALA A 264 22.21 -1.98 3.25
CA ALA A 264 21.53 -1.41 4.42
C ALA A 264 22.04 -1.98 5.75
N GLU A 265 22.34 -3.30 5.79
CA GLU A 265 22.84 -3.96 6.99
C GLU A 265 24.23 -3.46 7.38
N THR A 266 25.14 -3.44 6.43
CA THR A 266 26.52 -2.98 6.63
C THR A 266 26.55 -1.51 7.00
N ALA A 267 25.76 -0.70 6.30
CA ALA A 267 25.66 0.73 6.53
C ALA A 267 25.05 1.05 7.91
N GLY A 268 23.97 0.37 8.29
CA GLY A 268 23.32 0.57 9.59
C GLY A 268 24.26 0.19 10.77
N THR A 269 25.00 -0.89 10.64
CA THR A 269 26.01 -1.29 11.63
C THR A 269 27.12 -0.24 11.75
N SER A 270 27.67 0.20 10.62
CA SER A 270 28.72 1.23 10.59
C SER A 270 28.24 2.56 11.14
N TYR A 271 27.00 2.96 10.82
CA TYR A 271 26.38 4.17 11.35
C TYR A 271 26.27 4.12 12.90
N GLY A 272 25.74 3.05 13.47
CA GLY A 272 25.64 2.90 14.92
C GLY A 272 27.01 2.90 15.61
N GLN A 273 28.02 2.29 14.98
CA GLN A 273 29.40 2.28 15.50
C GLN A 273 30.02 3.69 15.50
N VAL A 274 29.88 4.46 14.42
CA VAL A 274 30.46 5.80 14.35
C VAL A 274 29.80 6.76 15.35
N ILE A 275 28.45 6.74 15.44
CA ILE A 275 27.73 7.56 16.43
C ILE A 275 28.17 7.24 17.85
N THR A 276 28.29 5.96 18.20
CA THR A 276 28.79 5.52 19.51
C THR A 276 30.24 5.95 19.75
N ALA A 277 31.10 5.83 18.72
CA ALA A 277 32.51 6.22 18.84
C ALA A 277 32.68 7.75 19.00
N MET A 278 31.82 8.58 18.42
CA MET A 278 31.84 10.04 18.59
C MET A 278 31.72 10.44 20.07
N TYR A 279 30.85 9.76 20.84
CA TYR A 279 30.73 9.98 22.28
C TYR A 279 31.95 9.45 23.05
N LYS A 280 32.50 8.30 22.67
CA LYS A 280 33.63 7.67 23.37
C LYS A 280 34.96 8.37 23.13
N ARG A 281 35.11 9.10 22.03
CA ARG A 281 36.38 9.66 21.54
C ARG A 281 36.20 11.06 20.99
N THR A 282 35.37 11.86 21.59
CA THR A 282 34.94 13.18 21.14
C THR A 282 36.11 14.05 20.69
N GLU A 283 37.26 14.04 21.42
CA GLU A 283 38.45 14.80 21.05
C GLU A 283 39.05 14.41 19.71
N VAL A 284 39.07 13.10 19.38
CA VAL A 284 39.56 12.60 18.10
C VAL A 284 38.66 13.07 16.96
N PHE A 285 37.36 12.96 17.17
CA PHE A 285 36.37 13.39 16.16
C PHE A 285 36.36 14.91 15.95
N ALA A 286 36.54 15.70 17.03
CA ALA A 286 36.70 17.16 16.95
C ALA A 286 37.90 17.55 16.08
N LYS A 287 39.07 16.90 16.26
CA LYS A 287 40.26 17.13 15.45
C LYS A 287 40.02 16.80 13.96
N ILE A 288 39.32 15.70 13.67
CA ILE A 288 38.98 15.30 12.30
C ILE A 288 38.03 16.33 11.68
N ALA A 289 37.02 16.77 12.41
CA ALA A 289 36.07 17.81 12.00
C ALA A 289 36.72 19.21 11.88
N LYS A 290 38.01 19.35 12.26
CA LYS A 290 38.77 20.64 12.32
C LYS A 290 38.09 21.66 13.23
N MET A 291 37.56 21.21 14.37
CA MET A 291 36.89 22.02 15.37
C MET A 291 37.63 21.89 16.72
N SER A 292 37.46 22.89 17.60
CA SER A 292 37.86 22.74 18.99
C SER A 292 36.97 21.71 19.67
N LEU A 293 37.48 21.11 20.77
CA LEU A 293 36.69 20.13 21.54
C LEU A 293 35.38 20.74 22.04
N SER A 294 35.43 21.97 22.55
CA SER A 294 34.24 22.67 23.10
C SER A 294 33.19 22.95 22.02
N GLU A 295 33.59 23.43 20.83
CA GLU A 295 32.68 23.71 19.73
C GLU A 295 32.04 22.39 19.21
N PHE A 296 32.83 21.32 19.12
CA PHE A 296 32.33 20.04 18.65
C PHE A 296 31.36 19.40 19.65
N GLN A 297 31.65 19.49 20.97
CA GLN A 297 30.73 19.05 22.02
C GLN A 297 29.42 19.83 22.00
N LYS A 298 29.50 21.13 21.81
CA LYS A 298 28.32 21.99 21.66
C LYS A 298 27.48 21.54 20.43
N LEU A 299 28.13 21.37 19.30
CA LEU A 299 27.46 20.93 18.07
C LEU A 299 26.82 19.55 18.24
N MET A 300 27.51 18.59 18.87
CA MET A 300 26.91 17.27 19.17
C MET A 300 25.65 17.37 20.05
N GLY A 301 25.58 18.35 20.92
CA GLY A 301 24.39 18.57 21.75
C GLY A 301 23.25 19.28 21.05
N GLU A 302 23.57 20.16 20.10
CA GLU A 302 22.58 20.96 19.36
C GLU A 302 22.11 20.25 18.07
N ASP A 303 23.03 19.67 17.31
CA ASP A 303 22.78 18.97 16.05
C ASP A 303 23.80 17.84 15.83
N MET A 304 23.46 16.66 16.31
CA MET A 304 24.32 15.49 16.18
C MET A 304 24.49 15.05 14.71
N ASN A 305 23.50 15.28 13.85
CA ASN A 305 23.61 14.98 12.42
C ASN A 305 24.64 15.90 11.73
N GLU A 306 24.62 17.20 12.03
CA GLU A 306 25.61 18.12 11.50
C GLU A 306 27.02 17.79 12.04
N ALA A 307 27.14 17.42 13.33
CA ALA A 307 28.42 16.97 13.87
C ALA A 307 28.97 15.74 13.10
N PHE A 308 28.11 14.78 12.78
CA PHE A 308 28.48 13.62 11.96
C PHE A 308 28.93 14.05 10.54
N ILE A 309 28.20 14.94 9.88
CA ILE A 309 28.56 15.44 8.54
C ILE A 309 29.88 16.18 8.58
N ARG A 310 30.16 17.01 9.60
CA ARG A 310 31.45 17.69 9.77
C ARG A 310 32.64 16.73 9.88
N VAL A 311 32.44 15.60 10.55
CA VAL A 311 33.46 14.54 10.61
C VAL A 311 33.70 13.96 9.21
N LEU A 312 32.66 13.63 8.46
CA LEU A 312 32.78 13.11 7.08
C LEU A 312 33.49 14.12 6.17
N GLU A 313 33.12 15.41 6.24
CA GLU A 313 33.78 16.48 5.48
C GLU A 313 35.27 16.61 5.86
N GLY A 314 35.60 16.52 7.15
CA GLY A 314 36.97 16.56 7.62
C GLY A 314 37.81 15.38 7.12
N MET A 315 37.21 14.20 7.00
CA MET A 315 37.84 13.02 6.39
C MET A 315 38.07 13.22 4.89
N GLY A 316 37.08 13.74 4.15
CA GLY A 316 37.16 13.91 2.70
C GLY A 316 38.08 15.05 2.24
N LYS A 317 38.10 16.17 2.97
CA LYS A 317 38.87 17.38 2.64
C LYS A 317 40.36 17.35 3.00
N SER A 318 40.88 16.25 3.52
CA SER A 318 42.29 16.16 3.94
C SER A 318 43.31 16.09 2.79
N GLY A 319 42.86 16.07 1.54
CA GLY A 319 43.69 16.23 0.33
C GLY A 319 44.59 15.02 -0.04
N GLN A 320 44.61 13.98 0.77
CA GLN A 320 45.50 12.80 0.58
C GLN A 320 44.75 11.55 0.11
N GLY A 321 43.52 11.69 -0.41
CA GLY A 321 42.73 10.59 -0.94
C GLY A 321 42.39 9.50 0.10
N MET A 322 42.33 8.23 -0.32
CA MET A 322 41.92 7.10 0.51
C MET A 322 42.81 6.93 1.75
N GLN A 323 44.10 7.25 1.70
CA GLN A 323 45.03 7.10 2.83
C GLN A 323 44.64 7.97 4.02
N SER A 324 44.18 9.18 3.80
CA SER A 324 43.75 10.08 4.89
C SER A 324 42.44 9.59 5.54
N ILE A 325 41.54 9.06 4.73
CA ILE A 325 40.28 8.43 5.22
C ILE A 325 40.62 7.23 6.11
N VAL A 326 41.51 6.36 5.66
CA VAL A 326 41.96 5.18 6.45
C VAL A 326 42.66 5.62 7.74
N ASN A 327 43.54 6.63 7.70
CA ASN A 327 44.20 7.14 8.88
C ASN A 327 43.23 7.75 9.89
N ALA A 328 42.22 8.49 9.41
CA ALA A 328 41.15 9.01 10.26
C ALA A 328 40.36 7.87 10.91
N LEU A 329 39.94 6.88 10.15
CA LEU A 329 39.19 5.72 10.64
C LEU A 329 39.99 4.90 11.67
N ASN A 330 41.31 4.69 11.43
CA ASN A 330 42.19 4.06 12.42
C ASN A 330 42.27 4.86 13.72
N SER A 331 42.39 6.19 13.66
CA SER A 331 42.39 7.03 14.85
C SER A 331 41.08 6.99 15.63
N MET A 332 39.97 6.82 14.93
CA MET A 332 38.64 6.63 15.50
C MET A 332 38.38 5.19 16.00
N LYS A 333 39.30 4.25 15.72
CA LYS A 333 39.12 2.80 15.92
C LYS A 333 37.86 2.25 15.19
N LEU A 334 37.66 2.72 13.97
CA LEU A 334 36.63 2.30 13.01
C LEU A 334 37.26 1.68 11.78
N ASP A 335 38.40 1.02 11.96
CA ASP A 335 39.26 0.45 10.93
C ASP A 335 38.76 -0.89 10.37
N GLY A 336 37.62 -1.39 10.86
CA GLY A 336 36.96 -2.55 10.27
C GLY A 336 36.60 -2.31 8.79
N GLN A 337 36.87 -3.29 7.93
CA GLN A 337 36.68 -3.19 6.47
C GLN A 337 35.33 -2.62 6.07
N ARG A 338 34.25 -3.02 6.76
CA ARG A 338 32.88 -2.53 6.49
C ARG A 338 32.72 -1.03 6.80
N SER A 339 33.25 -0.57 7.94
CA SER A 339 33.21 0.83 8.32
C SER A 339 34.07 1.70 7.39
N VAL A 340 35.24 1.22 6.97
CA VAL A 340 36.08 1.89 6.00
C VAL A 340 35.37 2.08 4.66
N GLN A 341 34.67 1.05 4.20
CA GLN A 341 33.92 1.12 2.94
C GLN A 341 32.78 2.14 3.04
N VAL A 342 31.92 2.04 4.04
CA VAL A 342 30.74 2.89 4.19
C VAL A 342 31.11 4.36 4.45
N LEU A 343 31.96 4.59 5.46
CA LEU A 343 32.32 5.96 5.87
C LEU A 343 33.25 6.62 4.83
N GLY A 344 34.10 5.84 4.16
CA GLY A 344 34.95 6.33 3.10
C GLY A 344 34.13 6.86 1.90
N VAL A 345 33.11 6.11 1.49
CA VAL A 345 32.22 6.51 0.39
C VAL A 345 31.39 7.73 0.78
N LEU A 346 30.87 7.79 2.02
CA LEU A 346 30.13 8.95 2.51
C LEU A 346 31.01 10.20 2.60
N ALA A 347 32.26 10.08 3.10
CA ALA A 347 33.21 11.19 3.20
C ALA A 347 33.56 11.80 1.82
N ALA A 348 33.57 10.97 0.78
CA ALA A 348 33.78 11.42 -0.60
C ALA A 348 32.52 12.05 -1.24
N ASN A 349 31.33 11.89 -0.64
CA ASN A 349 30.06 12.28 -1.23
C ASN A 349 29.15 13.08 -0.26
N THR A 350 29.75 13.95 0.57
CA THR A 350 29.02 14.74 1.58
C THR A 350 28.02 15.73 0.96
N ASP A 351 28.29 16.24 -0.24
CA ASP A 351 27.35 17.13 -0.95
C ASP A 351 26.08 16.38 -1.35
N GLU A 352 26.21 15.13 -1.79
CA GLU A 352 25.05 14.28 -2.09
C GLU A 352 24.27 13.95 -0.82
N LEU A 353 24.95 13.68 0.30
CA LEU A 353 24.30 13.46 1.60
C LEU A 353 23.45 14.67 2.00
N ARG A 354 24.01 15.87 1.93
CA ARG A 354 23.28 17.12 2.23
C ARG A 354 22.07 17.29 1.31
N ARG A 355 22.25 17.04 0.01
CA ARG A 355 21.16 17.11 -0.98
C ARG A 355 20.03 16.14 -0.67
N GLN A 356 20.33 14.89 -0.35
CA GLN A 356 19.32 13.89 -0.02
C GLN A 356 18.59 14.21 1.29
N GLN A 357 19.30 14.73 2.29
CA GLN A 357 18.69 15.21 3.53
C GLN A 357 17.79 16.42 3.32
N GLU A 358 18.15 17.33 2.43
CA GLU A 358 17.31 18.47 2.07
C GLU A 358 16.01 18.03 1.36
N ILE A 359 16.09 17.03 0.46
CA ILE A 359 14.92 16.43 -0.17
C ILE A 359 14.01 15.80 0.90
N ALA A 360 14.59 14.99 1.78
CA ALA A 360 13.84 14.36 2.87
C ALA A 360 13.16 15.38 3.80
N ASN A 361 13.88 16.43 4.20
CA ASN A 361 13.37 17.51 5.05
C ASN A 361 12.18 18.22 4.38
N ARG A 362 12.32 18.66 3.14
CA ARG A 362 11.26 19.32 2.38
C ARG A 362 10.01 18.45 2.23
N ALA A 363 10.20 17.20 1.85
CA ALA A 363 9.11 16.26 1.68
C ALA A 363 8.40 15.93 3.00
N PHE A 364 9.17 15.84 4.09
CA PHE A 364 8.61 15.66 5.42
C PHE A 364 7.83 16.90 5.89
N GLU A 365 8.34 18.10 5.67
CA GLU A 365 7.65 19.34 6.05
C GLU A 365 6.30 19.48 5.34
N THR A 366 6.25 19.27 4.03
CA THR A 366 5.02 19.36 3.25
C THR A 366 4.07 18.20 3.53
N GLY A 367 4.59 16.97 3.62
CA GLY A 367 3.79 15.76 3.85
C GLY A 367 2.84 15.41 2.70
N THR A 368 3.06 15.92 1.47
CA THR A 368 2.09 15.85 0.36
C THR A 368 2.43 14.83 -0.73
N SER A 369 3.68 14.42 -0.88
CA SER A 369 4.13 13.56 -1.98
C SER A 369 3.32 12.24 -2.08
N VAL A 370 3.08 11.57 -0.96
CA VAL A 370 2.21 10.37 -0.91
C VAL A 370 0.78 10.69 -1.29
N ILE A 371 0.25 11.86 -0.93
CA ILE A 371 -1.13 12.28 -1.24
C ILE A 371 -1.26 12.52 -2.74
N GLU A 372 -0.30 13.19 -3.35
CA GLU A 372 -0.28 13.49 -4.79
C GLU A 372 -0.20 12.20 -5.61
N GLU A 373 0.66 11.28 -5.22
CA GLU A 373 0.76 9.97 -5.88
C GLU A 373 -0.51 9.12 -5.66
N PHE A 374 -1.07 9.13 -4.45
CA PHE A 374 -2.35 8.49 -4.18
C PHE A 374 -3.44 9.01 -5.10
N ASN A 375 -3.58 10.34 -5.22
CA ASN A 375 -4.60 10.95 -6.08
C ASN A 375 -4.41 10.51 -7.53
N THR A 376 -3.18 10.58 -8.05
CA THR A 376 -2.85 10.14 -9.40
C THR A 376 -3.21 8.67 -9.63
N LYS A 377 -2.82 7.78 -8.71
CA LYS A 377 -3.14 6.34 -8.80
C LYS A 377 -4.62 6.05 -8.61
N ASN A 378 -5.32 6.84 -7.77
CA ASN A 378 -6.74 6.68 -7.43
C ASN A 378 -7.68 7.24 -8.52
N GLU A 379 -7.18 8.07 -9.44
CA GLU A 379 -7.88 8.58 -10.61
C GLU A 379 -7.68 7.72 -11.87
N SER A 380 -6.78 6.75 -11.84
CA SER A 380 -6.49 5.87 -12.98
C SER A 380 -7.73 5.07 -13.42
N ALA A 381 -7.78 4.68 -14.70
CA ALA A 381 -8.88 3.85 -15.23
C ALA A 381 -9.05 2.53 -14.45
N THR A 382 -7.96 1.94 -14.00
CA THR A 382 -7.99 0.75 -13.14
C THR A 382 -8.65 1.05 -11.80
N ALA A 383 -8.30 2.18 -11.17
CA ALA A 383 -8.92 2.58 -9.91
C ALA A 383 -10.41 2.86 -10.05
N GLN A 384 -10.83 3.52 -11.12
CA GLN A 384 -12.25 3.75 -11.41
C GLN A 384 -13.02 2.43 -11.57
N TYR A 385 -12.43 1.46 -12.25
CA TYR A 385 -13.01 0.12 -12.35
C TYR A 385 -13.11 -0.59 -10.99
N GLU A 386 -12.06 -0.52 -10.16
CA GLU A 386 -12.06 -1.10 -8.82
C GLU A 386 -13.09 -0.43 -7.89
N LYS A 387 -13.21 0.90 -7.93
CA LYS A 387 -14.26 1.66 -7.22
C LYS A 387 -15.67 1.24 -7.65
N GLN A 388 -15.91 1.09 -8.95
CA GLN A 388 -17.20 0.59 -9.46
C GLN A 388 -17.49 -0.84 -9.01
N LYS A 389 -16.48 -1.71 -9.06
CA LYS A 389 -16.59 -3.09 -8.56
C LYS A 389 -16.89 -3.11 -7.06
N LYS A 390 -16.22 -2.28 -6.25
CA LYS A 390 -16.47 -2.10 -4.83
C LYS A 390 -17.93 -1.69 -4.58
N ALA A 391 -18.42 -0.67 -5.26
CA ALA A 391 -19.79 -0.19 -5.14
C ALA A 391 -20.85 -1.25 -5.52
N LEU A 392 -20.53 -2.19 -6.41
CA LEU A 392 -21.42 -3.31 -6.78
C LEU A 392 -21.41 -4.43 -5.76
N HIS A 393 -20.32 -4.64 -5.03
CA HIS A 393 -20.18 -5.75 -4.07
C HIS A 393 -20.61 -5.38 -2.64
N GLU A 394 -20.43 -4.14 -2.23
CA GLU A 394 -20.72 -3.69 -0.87
C GLU A 394 -22.21 -3.78 -0.46
N PRO A 395 -23.20 -3.42 -1.29
CA PRO A 395 -24.62 -3.52 -0.90
C PRO A 395 -25.07 -4.95 -0.59
N VAL A 396 -24.47 -5.94 -1.24
CA VAL A 396 -24.85 -7.37 -1.09
C VAL A 396 -24.38 -7.93 0.24
N SER A 397 -23.26 -7.43 0.77
CA SER A 397 -22.66 -7.94 2.02
C SER A 397 -23.41 -7.52 3.27
N TYR A 398 -24.16 -6.40 3.26
CA TYR A 398 -24.67 -5.77 4.48
C TYR A 398 -26.17 -5.81 4.68
N THR A 399 -26.96 -6.12 3.66
CA THR A 399 -28.43 -6.01 3.73
C THR A 399 -29.17 -7.34 3.93
N HIS A 400 -28.50 -8.48 3.80
CA HIS A 400 -29.16 -9.79 3.78
C HIS A 400 -29.13 -10.60 5.08
N LEU A 401 -28.58 -10.07 6.18
CA LEU A 401 -28.44 -10.81 7.44
C LEU A 401 -28.88 -9.99 8.68
N ARG A 402 -29.98 -9.26 8.54
CA ARG A 402 -30.76 -8.82 9.71
C ARG A 402 -31.97 -9.69 9.90
#